data_96cdcbb4632ae6cb80926c3734f73e1b
#
_entry.id   96cdcbb4632ae6cb80926c3734f73e1b
#
_cell.length_a   1.000
_cell.length_b   1.000
_cell.length_c   1.000
_cell.angle_alpha   90.00
_cell.angle_beta   90.00
_cell.angle_gamma   90.00
#
_symmetry.space_group_name_H-M   'P 1'
#
loop_
_entity.id
_entity.type
_entity.pdbx_description
1 polymer ?
#
loop_
_entity_poly.entity_id
_entity_poly.type
_entity_poly.pdbx_seq_one_letter_code
_entity_poly.pdbx_strand_id
1 'polypeptide(L)'
;MGKTTKPLSDTEIKRAKVEEKDYALYDGSGLQLTVRKNGSKIFEFRYKSPLTQKPQKITIGKYPIVTLAGARETRAEYQKILLKGMDPKEERVISKNEGISFKTVTEEYRKHIKSELADTTFKRTNGILENEILRVFANKPIKEITRFQILALVREIEERGHIANAKKVLAAMTGLLRFALSCGYIEHNVARDIDKGMLKKYEPTNHPHIESVSDLKELIAAMNSKKANPVIKLGAFFALHTFLRPSNVRFLKWEWIDFDNKVVTIPEKMMKTRKPHLVPLTDETIRLLKEAHKINAKYEHVFTMQSGKPLAHIEIGRFLKNCGYIGTQTAHGFRHTASTILHENMRKHGIHSEAIERQMAHVEGGVKGVYNKAEYLEERIKLMHWWSKYLTSLYIAENHSDLG
;
A
#
# COMPACT_ATOMS: atom_id res chain seq x y z
N MET A 1 -39.07 -12.30 -48.91
CA MET A 1 -38.49 -11.24 -49.73
C MET A 1 -38.25 -10.01 -48.85
N GLY A 2 -37.01 -9.63 -48.61
CA GLY A 2 -36.68 -8.43 -47.82
C GLY A 2 -37.07 -7.16 -48.59
N LYS A 3 -37.81 -6.20 -47.95
CA LYS A 3 -38.10 -4.92 -48.55
C LYS A 3 -36.78 -4.24 -48.93
N THR A 4 -36.55 -4.02 -50.22
CA THR A 4 -35.45 -3.24 -50.76
C THR A 4 -35.64 -1.80 -50.32
N THR A 5 -34.86 -1.34 -49.36
CA THR A 5 -34.89 0.05 -48.88
C THR A 5 -34.10 0.90 -49.86
N LYS A 6 -34.75 1.97 -50.42
CA LYS A 6 -34.07 2.95 -51.29
C LYS A 6 -32.97 3.62 -50.45
N PRO A 7 -31.70 3.68 -50.91
CA PRO A 7 -30.62 4.37 -50.20
C PRO A 7 -30.94 5.85 -49.98
N LEU A 8 -30.58 6.39 -48.83
CA LEU A 8 -30.77 7.82 -48.53
C LEU A 8 -29.89 8.71 -49.43
N SER A 9 -30.37 9.91 -49.68
CA SER A 9 -29.57 10.97 -50.27
C SER A 9 -29.27 12.08 -49.24
N ASP A 10 -28.19 12.83 -49.47
CA ASP A 10 -27.82 13.93 -48.60
C ASP A 10 -28.89 15.04 -48.57
N THR A 11 -29.62 15.19 -49.70
CA THR A 11 -30.77 16.12 -49.81
C THR A 11 -31.91 15.67 -48.89
N GLU A 12 -32.23 14.40 -48.83
CA GLU A 12 -33.27 13.87 -47.95
C GLU A 12 -32.88 14.05 -46.48
N ILE A 13 -31.62 13.85 -46.14
CA ILE A 13 -31.10 14.07 -44.80
C ILE A 13 -31.19 15.53 -44.38
N LYS A 14 -30.81 16.46 -45.29
CA LYS A 14 -30.91 17.90 -45.02
C LYS A 14 -32.38 18.33 -44.82
N ARG A 15 -33.29 17.83 -45.66
CA ARG A 15 -34.72 18.15 -45.62
C ARG A 15 -35.53 17.49 -44.51
N ALA A 16 -34.97 16.49 -43.84
CA ALA A 16 -35.63 15.78 -42.73
C ALA A 16 -36.01 16.78 -41.62
N LYS A 17 -37.29 16.93 -41.35
CA LYS A 17 -37.83 17.84 -40.34
C LYS A 17 -37.90 17.18 -38.98
N VAL A 18 -37.91 17.99 -37.93
CA VAL A 18 -38.10 17.52 -36.55
C VAL A 18 -39.57 17.18 -36.36
N GLU A 19 -39.85 16.06 -35.72
CA GLU A 19 -41.20 15.61 -35.37
C GLU A 19 -41.34 15.50 -33.84
N GLU A 20 -42.55 15.30 -33.35
CA GLU A 20 -42.85 15.18 -31.92
C GLU A 20 -42.16 13.96 -31.29
N LYS A 21 -41.88 12.93 -32.09
CA LYS A 21 -41.19 11.71 -31.70
C LYS A 21 -39.96 11.46 -32.55
N ASP A 22 -38.92 10.83 -31.91
CA ASP A 22 -37.76 10.38 -32.65
C ASP A 22 -38.17 9.39 -33.72
N TYR A 23 -37.69 9.57 -34.96
CA TYR A 23 -37.93 8.64 -36.06
C TYR A 23 -36.64 8.30 -36.82
N ALA A 24 -36.67 7.22 -37.58
CA ALA A 24 -35.51 6.75 -38.31
C ALA A 24 -35.74 6.72 -39.82
N LEU A 25 -34.76 7.21 -40.56
CA LEU A 25 -34.64 7.06 -42.02
C LEU A 25 -33.61 5.96 -42.30
N TYR A 26 -33.99 5.00 -43.14
CA TYR A 26 -33.19 3.81 -43.38
C TYR A 26 -32.40 3.91 -44.67
N ASP A 27 -31.06 3.70 -44.61
CA ASP A 27 -30.18 3.68 -45.79
C ASP A 27 -29.99 2.28 -46.38
N GLY A 28 -30.43 1.26 -45.67
CA GLY A 28 -30.23 -0.15 -46.03
C GLY A 28 -29.01 -0.76 -45.34
N SER A 29 -28.95 -2.13 -45.43
CA SER A 29 -27.85 -2.90 -44.85
C SER A 29 -27.50 -2.57 -43.37
N GLY A 30 -28.52 -2.25 -42.56
CA GLY A 30 -28.39 -1.93 -41.15
C GLY A 30 -28.09 -0.47 -40.83
N LEU A 31 -27.76 0.38 -41.81
CA LEU A 31 -27.52 1.79 -41.56
C LEU A 31 -28.83 2.57 -41.50
N GLN A 32 -29.00 3.42 -40.51
CA GLN A 32 -30.10 4.33 -40.34
C GLN A 32 -29.63 5.72 -39.85
N LEU A 33 -30.42 6.76 -40.18
CA LEU A 33 -30.31 8.09 -39.57
C LEU A 33 -31.48 8.28 -38.61
N THR A 34 -31.23 8.45 -37.33
CA THR A 34 -32.27 8.80 -36.36
C THR A 34 -32.34 10.32 -36.22
N VAL A 35 -33.53 10.88 -36.53
CA VAL A 35 -33.85 12.28 -36.31
C VAL A 35 -34.53 12.39 -34.94
N ARG A 36 -33.93 13.12 -34.02
CA ARG A 36 -34.43 13.26 -32.66
C ARG A 36 -35.31 14.49 -32.53
N LYS A 37 -36.25 14.48 -31.59
CA LYS A 37 -37.13 15.62 -31.24
C LYS A 37 -36.39 16.92 -30.91
N ASN A 38 -35.10 16.83 -30.50
CA ASN A 38 -34.26 18.00 -30.27
C ASN A 38 -33.51 18.50 -31.51
N GLY A 39 -33.86 18.00 -32.70
CA GLY A 39 -33.27 18.40 -33.98
C GLY A 39 -31.95 17.71 -34.32
N SER A 40 -31.38 16.89 -33.42
CA SER A 40 -30.13 16.18 -33.74
C SER A 40 -30.38 15.00 -34.67
N LYS A 41 -29.52 14.85 -35.67
CA LYS A 41 -29.53 13.78 -36.67
C LYS A 41 -28.34 12.89 -36.44
N ILE A 42 -28.54 11.57 -36.15
CA ILE A 42 -27.51 10.66 -35.71
C ILE A 42 -27.52 9.42 -36.58
N PHE A 43 -26.36 9.09 -37.16
CA PHE A 43 -26.18 7.83 -37.85
C PHE A 43 -25.97 6.70 -36.88
N GLU A 44 -26.69 5.59 -37.09
CA GLU A 44 -26.66 4.39 -36.26
C GLU A 44 -26.61 3.15 -37.16
N PHE A 45 -25.88 2.14 -36.73
CA PHE A 45 -25.83 0.84 -37.38
C PHE A 45 -26.56 -0.21 -36.53
N ARG A 46 -27.53 -0.88 -37.10
CA ARG A 46 -28.27 -1.99 -36.45
C ARG A 46 -27.82 -3.32 -37.01
N TYR A 47 -27.58 -4.25 -36.12
CA TYR A 47 -27.12 -5.61 -36.47
C TYR A 47 -27.61 -6.60 -35.44
N LYS A 48 -27.47 -7.89 -35.76
CA LYS A 48 -27.66 -9.00 -34.81
C LYS A 48 -26.30 -9.39 -34.26
N SER A 49 -26.11 -9.32 -32.95
CA SER A 49 -24.84 -9.67 -32.32
C SER A 49 -24.52 -11.16 -32.53
N PRO A 50 -23.32 -11.50 -33.01
CA PRO A 50 -22.90 -12.91 -33.16
C PRO A 50 -22.84 -13.63 -31.80
N LEU A 51 -22.54 -12.92 -30.71
CA LEU A 51 -22.36 -13.48 -29.38
C LEU A 51 -23.69 -13.71 -28.65
N THR A 52 -24.57 -12.71 -28.66
CA THR A 52 -25.82 -12.77 -27.88
C THR A 52 -27.03 -13.17 -28.71
N GLN A 53 -26.89 -13.22 -30.04
CA GLN A 53 -27.96 -13.44 -31.03
C GLN A 53 -29.12 -12.43 -30.92
N LYS A 54 -28.95 -11.35 -30.20
CA LYS A 54 -29.95 -10.28 -30.02
C LYS A 54 -29.68 -9.08 -30.94
N PRO A 55 -30.74 -8.33 -31.33
CA PRO A 55 -30.56 -7.08 -32.04
C PRO A 55 -29.76 -6.07 -31.23
N GLN A 56 -28.76 -5.47 -31.83
CA GLN A 56 -27.90 -4.44 -31.25
C GLN A 56 -27.86 -3.20 -32.13
N LYS A 57 -27.43 -2.07 -31.54
CA LYS A 57 -27.32 -0.78 -32.21
C LYS A 57 -26.01 -0.09 -31.79
N ILE A 58 -25.27 0.43 -32.78
CA ILE A 58 -24.05 1.22 -32.55
C ILE A 58 -24.27 2.60 -33.15
N THR A 59 -23.99 3.65 -32.37
CA THR A 59 -23.93 5.02 -32.84
C THR A 59 -22.66 5.26 -33.66
N ILE A 60 -22.76 5.67 -34.90
CA ILE A 60 -21.63 6.04 -35.75
C ILE A 60 -21.22 7.48 -35.48
N GLY A 61 -22.17 8.43 -35.58
CA GLY A 61 -21.89 9.81 -35.30
C GLY A 61 -23.02 10.75 -35.67
N LYS A 62 -22.83 12.06 -35.37
CA LYS A 62 -23.84 13.11 -35.59
C LYS A 62 -23.59 13.77 -36.95
N TYR A 63 -24.68 13.91 -37.75
CA TYR A 63 -24.67 14.72 -38.96
C TYR A 63 -24.67 16.21 -38.57
N PRO A 64 -23.96 17.13 -39.30
CA PRO A 64 -23.16 16.88 -40.50
C PRO A 64 -21.68 16.53 -40.21
N ILE A 65 -21.24 16.39 -38.95
CA ILE A 65 -19.85 16.02 -38.58
C ILE A 65 -19.47 14.71 -39.26
N VAL A 66 -20.36 13.71 -39.20
CA VAL A 66 -20.24 12.49 -40.00
C VAL A 66 -21.15 12.65 -41.23
N THR A 67 -20.56 12.56 -42.41
CA THR A 67 -21.29 12.61 -43.68
C THR A 67 -21.98 11.27 -43.99
N LEU A 68 -22.94 11.25 -44.92
CA LEU A 68 -23.57 9.99 -45.35
C LEU A 68 -22.55 9.02 -45.94
N ALA A 69 -21.56 9.51 -46.69
CA ALA A 69 -20.47 8.68 -47.23
C ALA A 69 -19.65 8.07 -46.11
N GLY A 70 -19.19 8.84 -45.13
CA GLY A 70 -18.44 8.34 -43.97
C GLY A 70 -19.22 7.34 -43.10
N ALA A 71 -20.56 7.57 -42.98
CA ALA A 71 -21.43 6.59 -42.30
C ALA A 71 -21.52 5.26 -43.04
N ARG A 72 -21.53 5.28 -44.37
CA ARG A 72 -21.52 4.08 -45.22
C ARG A 72 -20.19 3.33 -45.16
N GLU A 73 -19.07 4.05 -45.12
CA GLU A 73 -17.74 3.46 -44.91
C GLU A 73 -17.68 2.74 -43.58
N THR A 74 -18.05 3.42 -42.49
CA THR A 74 -18.07 2.82 -41.13
C THR A 74 -19.00 1.60 -41.07
N ARG A 75 -20.16 1.65 -41.75
CA ARG A 75 -21.05 0.47 -41.88
C ARG A 75 -20.32 -0.70 -42.54
N ALA A 76 -19.62 -0.42 -43.67
CA ALA A 76 -18.90 -1.46 -44.39
C ALA A 76 -17.80 -2.12 -43.53
N GLU A 77 -17.11 -1.36 -42.71
CA GLU A 77 -16.14 -1.87 -41.71
C GLU A 77 -16.84 -2.77 -40.68
N TYR A 78 -17.96 -2.33 -40.10
CA TYR A 78 -18.71 -3.14 -39.14
C TYR A 78 -19.24 -4.43 -39.76
N GLN A 79 -19.65 -4.42 -41.04
CA GLN A 79 -20.06 -5.62 -41.76
C GLN A 79 -18.89 -6.61 -41.95
N LYS A 80 -17.68 -6.11 -42.25
CA LYS A 80 -16.47 -6.96 -42.31
C LYS A 80 -16.17 -7.64 -40.98
N ILE A 81 -16.35 -6.92 -39.85
CA ILE A 81 -16.18 -7.47 -38.51
C ILE A 81 -17.20 -8.58 -38.24
N LEU A 82 -18.47 -8.35 -38.58
CA LEU A 82 -19.55 -9.33 -38.42
C LEU A 82 -19.31 -10.60 -39.28
N LEU A 83 -18.78 -10.46 -40.51
CA LEU A 83 -18.42 -11.58 -41.35
C LEU A 83 -17.33 -12.47 -40.77
N LYS A 84 -16.47 -11.92 -39.92
CA LYS A 84 -15.47 -12.66 -39.13
C LYS A 84 -16.04 -13.30 -37.86
N GLY A 85 -17.34 -13.20 -37.61
CA GLY A 85 -17.99 -13.73 -36.40
C GLY A 85 -17.76 -12.88 -35.15
N MET A 86 -17.14 -11.68 -35.26
CA MET A 86 -16.86 -10.78 -34.16
C MET A 86 -17.97 -9.72 -33.98
N ASP A 87 -18.14 -9.22 -32.75
CA ASP A 87 -19.12 -8.16 -32.46
C ASP A 87 -18.49 -6.78 -32.64
N PRO A 88 -18.99 -5.93 -33.56
CA PRO A 88 -18.44 -4.60 -33.83
C PRO A 88 -18.42 -3.68 -32.61
N LYS A 89 -19.29 -3.90 -31.62
CA LYS A 89 -19.33 -3.09 -30.40
C LYS A 89 -18.16 -3.45 -29.49
N GLU A 90 -17.82 -4.72 -29.39
CA GLU A 90 -16.65 -5.19 -28.63
C GLU A 90 -15.35 -4.82 -29.33
N GLU A 91 -15.28 -5.00 -30.66
CA GLU A 91 -14.11 -4.61 -31.45
C GLU A 91 -13.82 -3.11 -31.35
N ARG A 92 -14.86 -2.26 -31.30
CA ARG A 92 -14.70 -0.82 -31.06
C ARG A 92 -14.15 -0.50 -29.66
N VAL A 93 -14.47 -1.30 -28.65
CA VAL A 93 -13.90 -1.18 -27.31
C VAL A 93 -12.43 -1.61 -27.35
N ILE A 94 -12.12 -2.69 -28.03
CA ILE A 94 -10.76 -3.21 -28.19
C ILE A 94 -9.88 -2.19 -28.92
N SER A 95 -10.33 -1.65 -30.07
CA SER A 95 -9.58 -0.66 -30.85
C SER A 95 -9.43 0.68 -30.13
N LYS A 96 -10.41 1.08 -29.32
CA LYS A 96 -10.31 2.26 -28.47
C LYS A 96 -9.26 2.09 -27.37
N ASN A 97 -8.98 0.87 -26.98
CA ASN A 97 -7.95 0.51 -25.99
C ASN A 97 -6.56 0.26 -26.65
N GLU A 98 -6.46 0.19 -27.97
CA GLU A 98 -5.18 -0.07 -28.67
C GLU A 98 -4.13 1.02 -28.47
N GLY A 99 -4.54 2.25 -28.19
CA GLY A 99 -3.64 3.38 -27.96
C GLY A 99 -3.57 3.86 -26.50
N ILE A 100 -4.19 3.14 -25.54
CA ILE A 100 -4.21 3.62 -24.15
C ILE A 100 -2.81 3.61 -23.55
N SER A 101 -2.36 4.78 -23.07
CA SER A 101 -1.01 4.90 -22.52
C SER A 101 -0.89 4.20 -21.16
N PHE A 102 0.29 3.69 -20.86
CA PHE A 102 0.61 3.13 -19.55
C PHE A 102 0.33 4.12 -18.42
N LYS A 103 0.60 5.41 -18.63
CA LYS A 103 0.31 6.49 -17.67
C LYS A 103 -1.18 6.56 -17.34
N THR A 104 -2.06 6.55 -18.35
CA THR A 104 -3.52 6.60 -18.14
C THR A 104 -4.00 5.45 -17.27
N VAL A 105 -3.57 4.23 -17.57
CA VAL A 105 -3.92 3.05 -16.78
C VAL A 105 -3.33 3.11 -15.36
N THR A 106 -2.13 3.67 -15.22
CA THR A 106 -1.52 3.88 -13.88
C THR A 106 -2.34 4.86 -13.03
N GLU A 107 -2.89 5.91 -13.63
CA GLU A 107 -3.73 6.88 -12.90
C GLU A 107 -5.04 6.25 -12.41
N GLU A 108 -5.65 5.38 -13.21
CA GLU A 108 -6.83 4.61 -12.80
C GLU A 108 -6.49 3.59 -11.71
N TYR A 109 -5.39 2.87 -11.85
CA TYR A 109 -4.88 1.95 -10.83
C TYR A 109 -4.62 2.65 -9.50
N ARG A 110 -4.05 3.86 -9.51
CA ARG A 110 -3.84 4.67 -8.31
C ARG A 110 -5.13 5.00 -7.59
N LYS A 111 -6.17 5.39 -8.32
CA LYS A 111 -7.50 5.65 -7.73
C LYS A 111 -8.05 4.38 -7.07
N HIS A 112 -7.91 3.24 -7.73
CA HIS A 112 -8.35 1.95 -7.22
C HIS A 112 -7.62 1.57 -5.92
N ILE A 113 -6.28 1.55 -5.91
CA ILE A 113 -5.52 1.12 -4.73
C ILE A 113 -5.56 2.13 -3.57
N LYS A 114 -5.90 3.39 -3.83
CA LYS A 114 -6.04 4.41 -2.76
C LYS A 114 -7.16 4.08 -1.78
N SER A 115 -8.25 3.46 -2.25
CA SER A 115 -9.38 3.02 -1.41
C SER A 115 -9.12 1.70 -0.69
N GLU A 116 -8.17 0.89 -1.18
CA GLU A 116 -7.93 -0.47 -0.65
C GLU A 116 -6.73 -0.55 0.30
N LEU A 117 -5.73 0.31 0.08
CA LEU A 117 -4.48 0.25 0.82
C LEU A 117 -4.44 1.25 1.99
N ALA A 118 -3.78 0.87 3.07
CA ALA A 118 -3.41 1.82 4.12
C ALA A 118 -2.53 2.94 3.55
N ASP A 119 -2.69 4.17 4.05
CA ASP A 119 -2.01 5.39 3.54
C ASP A 119 -0.49 5.22 3.38
N THR A 120 0.18 4.58 4.33
CA THR A 120 1.63 4.35 4.27
C THR A 120 2.02 3.39 3.14
N THR A 121 1.21 2.36 2.91
CA THR A 121 1.41 1.41 1.81
C THR A 121 1.12 2.07 0.48
N PHE A 122 0.02 2.84 0.38
CA PHE A 122 -0.31 3.61 -0.81
C PHE A 122 0.82 4.59 -1.17
N LYS A 123 1.29 5.42 -0.24
CA LYS A 123 2.38 6.38 -0.47
C LYS A 123 3.64 5.70 -1.00
N ARG A 124 4.01 4.55 -0.41
CA ARG A 124 5.17 3.78 -0.86
C ARG A 124 4.98 3.22 -2.26
N THR A 125 3.83 2.59 -2.54
CA THR A 125 3.53 2.03 -3.86
C THR A 125 3.47 3.14 -4.91
N ASN A 126 2.82 4.26 -4.58
CA ASN A 126 2.76 5.41 -5.46
C ASN A 126 4.15 5.99 -5.77
N GLY A 127 5.04 6.08 -4.79
CA GLY A 127 6.43 6.49 -5.02
C GLY A 127 7.18 5.54 -5.97
N ILE A 128 6.95 4.24 -5.89
CA ILE A 128 7.53 3.26 -6.83
C ILE A 128 6.96 3.47 -8.25
N LEU A 129 5.65 3.66 -8.36
CA LEU A 129 5.01 3.92 -9.65
C LEU A 129 5.56 5.19 -10.32
N GLU A 130 5.71 6.29 -9.56
CA GLU A 130 6.21 7.57 -10.08
C GLU A 130 7.70 7.51 -10.42
N ASN A 131 8.53 7.12 -9.47
CA ASN A 131 9.96 7.34 -9.57
C ASN A 131 10.69 6.27 -10.40
N GLU A 132 10.13 5.05 -10.46
CA GLU A 132 10.79 3.95 -11.18
C GLU A 132 10.01 3.54 -12.43
N ILE A 133 8.71 3.29 -12.33
CA ILE A 133 7.94 2.66 -13.40
C ILE A 133 7.53 3.67 -14.46
N LEU A 134 6.90 4.79 -14.07
CA LEU A 134 6.47 5.81 -15.04
C LEU A 134 7.63 6.50 -15.74
N ARG A 135 8.80 6.58 -15.12
CA ARG A 135 10.02 7.08 -15.75
C ARG A 135 10.31 6.35 -17.08
N VAL A 136 9.99 5.06 -17.16
CA VAL A 136 10.32 4.22 -18.32
C VAL A 136 9.12 3.99 -19.23
N PHE A 137 7.91 3.83 -18.66
CA PHE A 137 6.77 3.31 -19.39
C PHE A 137 5.66 4.32 -19.67
N ALA A 138 5.70 5.54 -19.11
CA ALA A 138 4.56 6.48 -19.11
C ALA A 138 3.88 6.66 -20.47
N ASN A 139 4.67 6.87 -21.51
CA ASN A 139 4.18 7.20 -22.86
C ASN A 139 3.99 5.98 -23.77
N LYS A 140 4.28 4.77 -23.29
CA LYS A 140 4.10 3.55 -24.10
C LYS A 140 2.66 3.06 -24.05
N PRO A 141 2.11 2.55 -25.14
CA PRO A 141 0.85 1.82 -25.09
C PRO A 141 0.99 0.61 -24.13
N ILE A 142 -0.02 0.41 -23.26
CA ILE A 142 0.08 -0.67 -22.24
C ILE A 142 0.18 -2.05 -22.85
N LYS A 143 -0.41 -2.27 -24.03
CA LYS A 143 -0.34 -3.53 -24.78
C LYS A 143 1.07 -3.86 -25.30
N GLU A 144 1.90 -2.84 -25.48
CA GLU A 144 3.27 -2.99 -26.00
C GLU A 144 4.31 -3.27 -24.92
N ILE A 145 3.91 -3.32 -23.65
CA ILE A 145 4.82 -3.63 -22.55
C ILE A 145 5.21 -5.09 -22.59
N THR A 146 6.50 -5.35 -22.72
CA THR A 146 7.04 -6.70 -22.80
C THR A 146 7.72 -7.14 -21.49
N ARG A 147 7.77 -8.46 -21.28
CA ARG A 147 8.51 -9.07 -20.17
C ARG A 147 9.98 -8.63 -20.16
N PHE A 148 10.61 -8.53 -21.33
CA PHE A 148 12.01 -8.09 -21.46
C PHE A 148 12.21 -6.69 -20.92
N GLN A 149 11.35 -5.73 -21.24
CA GLN A 149 11.44 -4.35 -20.76
C GLN A 149 11.27 -4.25 -19.24
N ILE A 150 10.36 -5.04 -18.67
CA ILE A 150 10.15 -5.08 -17.20
C ILE A 150 11.41 -5.64 -16.54
N LEU A 151 11.97 -6.72 -17.06
CA LEU A 151 13.19 -7.32 -16.52
C LEU A 151 14.39 -6.39 -16.64
N ALA A 152 14.48 -5.63 -17.73
CA ALA A 152 15.54 -4.63 -17.91
C ALA A 152 15.49 -3.54 -16.83
N LEU A 153 14.28 -3.01 -16.52
CA LEU A 153 14.10 -2.06 -15.43
C LEU A 153 14.49 -2.67 -14.07
N VAL A 154 14.06 -3.89 -13.80
CA VAL A 154 14.36 -4.57 -12.54
C VAL A 154 15.87 -4.75 -12.38
N ARG A 155 16.57 -5.19 -13.42
CA ARG A 155 18.03 -5.35 -13.42
C ARG A 155 18.79 -4.04 -13.26
N GLU A 156 18.35 -2.96 -13.92
CA GLU A 156 18.91 -1.62 -13.70
C GLU A 156 18.88 -1.22 -12.22
N ILE A 157 17.75 -1.52 -11.52
CA ILE A 157 17.62 -1.22 -10.10
C ILE A 157 18.51 -2.13 -9.24
N GLU A 158 18.68 -3.40 -9.61
CA GLU A 158 19.60 -4.32 -8.95
C GLU A 158 21.07 -3.92 -9.11
N GLU A 159 21.45 -3.40 -10.29
CA GLU A 159 22.80 -2.88 -10.57
C GLU A 159 23.12 -1.63 -9.77
N ARG A 160 22.11 -0.79 -9.49
CA ARG A 160 22.22 0.34 -8.55
C ARG A 160 22.38 -0.10 -7.09
N GLY A 161 22.39 -1.41 -6.77
CA GLY A 161 22.50 -1.96 -5.41
C GLY A 161 21.18 -2.00 -4.64
N HIS A 162 20.06 -1.64 -5.25
CA HIS A 162 18.74 -1.55 -4.58
C HIS A 162 17.91 -2.84 -4.75
N ILE A 163 18.46 -4.02 -4.44
CA ILE A 163 17.84 -5.33 -4.66
C ILE A 163 16.45 -5.45 -4.02
N ALA A 164 16.29 -4.96 -2.77
CA ALA A 164 14.98 -4.98 -2.11
C ALA A 164 13.94 -4.11 -2.83
N ASN A 165 14.37 -2.99 -3.45
CA ASN A 165 13.49 -2.12 -4.21
C ASN A 165 13.12 -2.75 -5.56
N ALA A 166 14.04 -3.43 -6.22
CA ALA A 166 13.79 -4.17 -7.47
C ALA A 166 12.63 -5.17 -7.32
N LYS A 167 12.61 -5.95 -6.23
CA LYS A 167 11.50 -6.87 -5.91
C LYS A 167 10.17 -6.14 -5.71
N LYS A 168 10.18 -4.97 -5.08
CA LYS A 168 8.97 -4.15 -4.89
C LYS A 168 8.46 -3.55 -6.19
N VAL A 169 9.37 -3.13 -7.09
CA VAL A 169 9.03 -2.64 -8.42
C VAL A 169 8.37 -3.73 -9.25
N LEU A 170 8.92 -4.95 -9.26
CA LEU A 170 8.28 -6.07 -9.95
C LEU A 170 6.90 -6.39 -9.38
N ALA A 171 6.75 -6.36 -8.05
CA ALA A 171 5.46 -6.58 -7.40
C ALA A 171 4.42 -5.49 -7.76
N ALA A 172 4.84 -4.20 -7.78
CA ALA A 172 3.99 -3.09 -8.17
C ALA A 172 3.57 -3.18 -9.65
N MET A 173 4.51 -3.53 -10.55
CA MET A 173 4.25 -3.77 -11.97
C MET A 173 3.26 -4.94 -12.15
N THR A 174 3.47 -6.06 -11.46
CA THR A 174 2.56 -7.21 -11.50
C THR A 174 1.14 -6.83 -11.03
N GLY A 175 1.03 -6.00 -9.98
CA GLY A 175 -0.26 -5.51 -9.48
C GLY A 175 -0.97 -4.61 -10.47
N LEU A 176 -0.26 -3.66 -11.09
CA LEU A 176 -0.79 -2.75 -12.10
C LEU A 176 -1.27 -3.52 -13.35
N LEU A 177 -0.44 -4.42 -13.87
CA LEU A 177 -0.82 -5.22 -15.05
C LEU A 177 -1.95 -6.22 -14.75
N ARG A 178 -2.11 -6.68 -13.51
CA ARG A 178 -3.28 -7.45 -13.09
C ARG A 178 -4.55 -6.59 -13.12
N PHE A 179 -4.49 -5.35 -12.65
CA PHE A 179 -5.59 -4.41 -12.78
C PHE A 179 -5.93 -4.15 -14.25
N ALA A 180 -4.91 -3.88 -15.09
CA ALA A 180 -5.09 -3.68 -16.53
C ALA A 180 -5.76 -4.88 -17.23
N LEU A 181 -5.38 -6.10 -16.84
CA LEU A 181 -6.00 -7.34 -17.32
C LEU A 181 -7.48 -7.42 -16.90
N SER A 182 -7.79 -7.10 -15.63
CA SER A 182 -9.16 -7.10 -15.11
C SER A 182 -10.05 -6.04 -15.78
N CYS A 183 -9.48 -4.93 -16.22
CA CYS A 183 -10.19 -3.87 -16.97
C CYS A 183 -10.27 -4.15 -18.49
N GLY A 184 -9.68 -5.23 -19.00
CA GLY A 184 -9.66 -5.55 -20.42
C GLY A 184 -8.71 -4.68 -21.27
N TYR A 185 -7.76 -3.99 -20.65
CA TYR A 185 -6.74 -3.21 -21.36
C TYR A 185 -5.64 -4.06 -21.98
N ILE A 186 -5.39 -5.22 -21.40
CA ILE A 186 -4.45 -6.23 -21.89
C ILE A 186 -5.08 -7.63 -21.78
N GLU A 187 -4.60 -8.57 -22.57
CA GLU A 187 -5.08 -9.96 -22.56
C GLU A 187 -4.24 -10.86 -21.64
N HIS A 188 -3.00 -10.44 -21.33
CA HIS A 188 -2.07 -11.22 -20.54
C HIS A 188 -1.19 -10.33 -19.65
N ASN A 189 -0.90 -10.80 -18.42
CA ASN A 189 -0.02 -10.10 -17.48
C ASN A 189 1.41 -10.64 -17.62
N VAL A 190 2.18 -10.02 -18.50
CA VAL A 190 3.57 -10.40 -18.80
C VAL A 190 4.55 -10.29 -17.61
N ALA A 191 4.23 -9.51 -16.58
CA ALA A 191 5.05 -9.43 -15.38
C ALA A 191 4.93 -10.67 -14.49
N ARG A 192 3.83 -11.41 -14.59
CA ARG A 192 3.62 -12.65 -13.84
C ARG A 192 4.52 -13.79 -14.31
N ASP A 193 4.93 -13.75 -15.56
CA ASP A 193 5.77 -14.79 -16.18
C ASP A 193 7.26 -14.61 -15.85
N ILE A 194 7.63 -13.54 -15.16
CA ILE A 194 9.01 -13.34 -14.72
C ILE A 194 9.26 -14.26 -13.53
N ASP A 195 10.14 -15.22 -13.73
CA ASP A 195 10.62 -16.09 -12.66
C ASP A 195 11.38 -15.26 -11.63
N LYS A 196 10.91 -15.30 -10.39
CA LYS A 196 11.56 -14.60 -9.26
C LYS A 196 12.94 -15.17 -8.93
N GLY A 197 13.23 -16.40 -9.34
CA GLY A 197 14.55 -17.01 -9.23
C GLY A 197 15.63 -16.31 -10.09
N MET A 198 15.21 -15.58 -11.13
CA MET A 198 16.12 -14.77 -11.96
C MET A 198 16.58 -13.47 -11.28
N LEU A 199 15.95 -13.08 -10.17
CA LEU A 199 16.32 -11.86 -9.41
C LEU A 199 17.46 -12.17 -8.45
N LYS A 200 18.32 -11.19 -8.23
CA LYS A 200 19.37 -11.29 -7.22
C LYS A 200 18.78 -11.67 -5.87
N LYS A 201 19.41 -12.61 -5.19
CA LYS A 201 18.99 -13.02 -3.84
C LYS A 201 19.15 -11.82 -2.91
N TYR A 202 18.03 -11.41 -2.31
CA TYR A 202 18.05 -10.40 -1.26
C TYR A 202 18.12 -11.12 0.09
N GLU A 203 19.17 -10.86 0.81
CA GLU A 203 19.30 -11.28 2.20
C GLU A 203 18.86 -10.12 3.08
N PRO A 204 17.71 -10.25 3.76
CA PRO A 204 17.27 -9.20 4.66
C PRO A 204 18.28 -9.07 5.80
N THR A 205 18.87 -7.90 5.92
CA THR A 205 19.66 -7.56 7.10
C THR A 205 18.69 -7.27 8.24
N ASN A 206 18.86 -7.94 9.36
CA ASN A 206 18.15 -7.60 10.59
C ASN A 206 18.48 -6.17 11.00
N HIS A 207 17.55 -5.51 11.69
CA HIS A 207 17.86 -4.22 12.26
C HIS A 207 19.02 -4.38 13.23
N PRO A 208 20.10 -3.56 13.12
CA PRO A 208 21.19 -3.60 14.05
C PRO A 208 20.68 -3.52 15.49
N HIS A 209 21.11 -4.46 16.32
CA HIS A 209 20.68 -4.59 17.71
C HIS A 209 21.75 -5.27 18.54
N ILE A 210 21.78 -4.91 19.80
CA ILE A 210 22.67 -5.48 20.82
C ILE A 210 22.11 -6.81 21.30
N GLU A 211 22.98 -7.81 21.42
CA GLU A 211 22.64 -9.14 21.92
C GLU A 211 23.33 -9.41 23.27
N SER A 212 24.51 -8.83 23.50
CA SER A 212 25.26 -9.07 24.75
C SER A 212 24.76 -8.18 25.91
N VAL A 213 24.82 -8.71 27.12
CA VAL A 213 24.44 -8.01 28.36
C VAL A 213 25.38 -6.85 28.65
N SER A 214 26.69 -7.03 28.37
CA SER A 214 27.70 -5.98 28.57
C SER A 214 27.43 -4.79 27.69
N ASP A 215 27.19 -5.01 26.40
CA ASP A 215 26.91 -3.90 25.46
C ASP A 215 25.59 -3.21 25.78
N LEU A 216 24.59 -3.96 26.28
CA LEU A 216 23.32 -3.35 26.71
C LEU A 216 23.55 -2.46 27.96
N LYS A 217 24.39 -2.88 28.90
CA LYS A 217 24.78 -2.08 30.05
C LYS A 217 25.44 -0.76 29.60
N GLU A 218 26.45 -0.85 28.73
CA GLU A 218 27.13 0.32 28.16
C GLU A 218 26.20 1.24 27.42
N LEU A 219 25.25 0.69 26.62
CA LEU A 219 24.23 1.47 25.92
C LEU A 219 23.36 2.26 26.90
N ILE A 220 22.88 1.62 27.99
CA ILE A 220 22.05 2.27 29.00
C ILE A 220 22.83 3.41 29.67
N ALA A 221 24.10 3.19 30.01
CA ALA A 221 24.97 4.22 30.58
C ALA A 221 25.19 5.39 29.62
N ALA A 222 25.48 5.11 28.36
CA ALA A 222 25.63 6.14 27.32
C ALA A 222 24.34 6.92 27.09
N MET A 223 23.18 6.27 27.09
CA MET A 223 21.87 6.94 26.99
C MET A 223 21.58 7.84 28.20
N ASN A 224 22.01 7.43 29.41
CA ASN A 224 21.83 8.22 30.63
C ASN A 224 22.74 9.44 30.68
N SER A 225 24.02 9.29 30.36
CA SER A 225 25.00 10.37 30.41
C SER A 225 24.83 11.42 29.32
N LYS A 226 24.31 11.00 28.14
CA LYS A 226 24.21 11.88 26.98
C LYS A 226 23.24 13.04 27.20
N LYS A 227 23.71 14.25 27.03
CA LYS A 227 22.84 15.44 26.94
C LYS A 227 22.01 15.40 25.66
N ALA A 228 20.69 15.46 25.80
CA ALA A 228 19.75 15.43 24.69
C ALA A 228 18.44 16.12 25.10
N ASN A 229 17.56 16.36 24.13
CA ASN A 229 16.22 16.81 24.43
C ASN A 229 15.51 15.82 25.37
N PRO A 230 14.95 16.26 26.51
CA PRO A 230 14.36 15.37 27.51
C PRO A 230 13.29 14.45 26.92
N VAL A 231 12.44 14.95 26.02
CA VAL A 231 11.36 14.17 25.40
C VAL A 231 11.91 13.04 24.52
N ILE A 232 12.99 13.28 23.78
CA ILE A 232 13.64 12.25 22.96
C ILE A 232 14.24 11.16 23.86
N LYS A 233 14.91 11.58 24.92
CA LYS A 233 15.52 10.67 25.91
C LYS A 233 14.44 9.80 26.59
N LEU A 234 13.37 10.44 27.10
CA LEU A 234 12.24 9.73 27.70
C LEU A 234 11.59 8.74 26.72
N GLY A 235 11.38 9.14 25.46
CA GLY A 235 10.83 8.28 24.42
C GLY A 235 11.75 7.08 24.09
N ALA A 236 13.06 7.28 24.10
CA ALA A 236 14.04 6.21 23.88
C ALA A 236 14.03 5.19 25.02
N PHE A 237 14.04 5.66 26.30
CA PHE A 237 13.91 4.76 27.45
C PHE A 237 12.57 4.05 27.50
N PHE A 238 11.48 4.75 27.20
CA PHE A 238 10.17 4.11 27.11
C PHE A 238 10.14 3.04 26.02
N ALA A 239 10.75 3.31 24.84
CA ALA A 239 10.90 2.30 23.80
C ALA A 239 11.72 1.08 24.24
N LEU A 240 12.80 1.26 24.98
CA LEU A 240 13.63 0.19 25.53
C LEU A 240 12.85 -0.66 26.54
N HIS A 241 12.14 -0.02 27.47
CA HIS A 241 11.38 -0.73 28.51
C HIS A 241 10.15 -1.45 28.00
N THR A 242 9.47 -0.91 26.97
CA THR A 242 8.22 -1.49 26.44
C THR A 242 8.42 -2.30 25.18
N PHE A 243 9.57 -2.19 24.53
CA PHE A 243 9.91 -2.76 23.21
C PHE A 243 8.76 -2.65 22.19
N LEU A 244 7.94 -1.60 22.32
CA LEU A 244 6.92 -1.22 21.34
C LEU A 244 7.56 -0.89 19.99
N ARG A 245 6.78 -1.04 18.90
CA ARG A 245 7.24 -0.56 17.59
C ARG A 245 7.50 0.94 17.66
N PRO A 246 8.56 1.45 17.02
CA PRO A 246 8.90 2.88 17.08
C PRO A 246 7.75 3.82 16.69
N SER A 247 6.87 3.39 15.77
CA SER A 247 5.66 4.14 15.41
C SER A 247 4.67 4.24 16.59
N ASN A 248 4.53 3.17 17.38
CA ASN A 248 3.60 3.16 18.50
C ASN A 248 4.10 4.05 19.64
N VAL A 249 5.41 4.12 19.87
CA VAL A 249 6.01 5.06 20.82
C VAL A 249 5.81 6.51 20.37
N ARG A 250 6.11 6.80 19.11
CA ARG A 250 5.99 8.16 18.55
C ARG A 250 4.59 8.75 18.61
N PHE A 251 3.59 7.91 18.30
CA PHE A 251 2.19 8.31 18.23
C PHE A 251 1.40 7.94 19.48
N LEU A 252 2.08 7.61 20.60
CA LEU A 252 1.43 7.34 21.87
C LEU A 252 0.67 8.57 22.33
N LYS A 253 -0.62 8.39 22.67
CA LYS A 253 -1.49 9.44 23.16
C LYS A 253 -1.79 9.27 24.64
N TRP A 254 -2.02 10.36 25.33
CA TRP A 254 -2.42 10.34 26.73
C TRP A 254 -3.73 9.58 26.96
N GLU A 255 -4.70 9.72 26.09
CA GLU A 255 -5.99 9.02 26.15
C GLU A 255 -5.90 7.50 26.10
N TRP A 256 -4.76 6.93 25.66
CA TRP A 256 -4.54 5.49 25.61
C TRP A 256 -3.92 4.93 26.88
N ILE A 257 -3.60 5.76 27.86
CA ILE A 257 -2.89 5.40 29.09
C ILE A 257 -3.88 5.38 30.23
N ASP A 258 -4.06 4.22 30.82
CA ASP A 258 -4.78 4.03 32.08
C ASP A 258 -3.75 3.87 33.21
N PHE A 259 -3.57 4.93 33.99
CA PHE A 259 -2.63 4.93 35.10
C PHE A 259 -3.11 4.11 36.28
N ASP A 260 -4.42 3.99 36.50
CA ASP A 260 -5.03 3.24 37.60
C ASP A 260 -4.87 1.75 37.40
N ASN A 261 -5.17 1.26 36.19
CA ASN A 261 -5.00 -0.13 35.79
C ASN A 261 -3.58 -0.44 35.29
N LYS A 262 -2.69 0.55 35.24
CA LYS A 262 -1.29 0.45 34.79
C LYS A 262 -1.18 -0.22 33.40
N VAL A 263 -1.94 0.26 32.43
CA VAL A 263 -1.94 -0.30 31.07
C VAL A 263 -2.02 0.79 30.00
N VAL A 264 -1.37 0.54 28.88
CA VAL A 264 -1.55 1.30 27.63
C VAL A 264 -2.34 0.44 26.66
N THR A 265 -3.40 1.00 26.06
CA THR A 265 -4.18 0.35 24.99
C THR A 265 -3.87 0.99 23.65
N ILE A 266 -3.04 0.35 22.83
CA ILE A 266 -2.78 0.80 21.46
C ILE A 266 -3.96 0.40 20.56
N PRO A 267 -4.67 1.35 19.91
CA PRO A 267 -5.83 1.04 19.09
C PRO A 267 -5.48 0.21 17.85
N GLU A 268 -6.45 -0.59 17.37
CA GLU A 268 -6.29 -1.48 16.21
C GLU A 268 -5.75 -0.77 14.95
N LYS A 269 -6.19 0.47 14.70
CA LYS A 269 -5.74 1.30 13.55
C LYS A 269 -4.24 1.61 13.58
N MET A 270 -3.62 1.59 14.76
CA MET A 270 -2.19 1.79 14.95
C MET A 270 -1.39 0.50 14.89
N MET A 271 -2.06 -0.64 14.86
CA MET A 271 -1.44 -1.95 14.87
C MET A 271 -1.43 -2.58 13.48
N LYS A 272 -0.26 -3.13 13.10
CA LYS A 272 -0.14 -3.89 11.84
C LYS A 272 -1.08 -5.11 11.81
N THR A 273 -1.40 -5.65 12.98
CA THR A 273 -2.27 -6.81 13.19
C THR A 273 -3.77 -6.48 13.09
N ARG A 274 -4.14 -5.20 13.01
CA ARG A 274 -5.54 -4.72 13.08
C ARG A 274 -6.31 -5.25 14.29
N LYS A 275 -5.60 -5.44 15.42
CA LYS A 275 -6.21 -5.76 16.72
C LYS A 275 -5.62 -4.80 17.76
N PRO A 276 -6.38 -4.36 18.76
CA PRO A 276 -5.83 -3.54 19.83
C PRO A 276 -4.74 -4.31 20.58
N HIS A 277 -3.78 -3.58 21.14
CA HIS A 277 -2.67 -4.20 21.87
C HIS A 277 -2.55 -3.56 23.25
N LEU A 278 -2.75 -4.37 24.27
CA LEU A 278 -2.55 -3.99 25.67
C LEU A 278 -1.05 -4.06 26.01
N VAL A 279 -0.54 -3.04 26.69
CA VAL A 279 0.86 -2.99 27.14
C VAL A 279 0.89 -2.71 28.64
N PRO A 280 1.23 -3.72 29.47
CA PRO A 280 1.35 -3.51 30.91
C PRO A 280 2.45 -2.50 31.23
N LEU A 281 2.14 -1.56 32.13
CA LEU A 281 3.10 -0.56 32.62
C LEU A 281 3.73 -1.02 33.92
N THR A 282 5.02 -0.75 34.05
CA THR A 282 5.82 -0.94 35.25
C THR A 282 6.01 0.39 35.96
N ASP A 283 6.47 0.35 37.22
CA ASP A 283 6.72 1.57 37.97
C ASP A 283 7.70 2.51 37.24
N GLU A 284 8.73 1.94 36.58
CA GLU A 284 9.68 2.74 35.78
C GLU A 284 9.03 3.35 34.54
N THR A 285 8.22 2.60 33.79
CA THR A 285 7.51 3.17 32.63
C THR A 285 6.50 4.23 33.05
N ILE A 286 5.84 4.08 34.19
CA ILE A 286 4.97 5.10 34.79
C ILE A 286 5.77 6.35 35.16
N ARG A 287 6.94 6.18 35.77
CA ARG A 287 7.86 7.28 36.09
C ARG A 287 8.24 8.06 34.83
N LEU A 288 8.64 7.37 33.76
CA LEU A 288 8.96 8.00 32.48
C LEU A 288 7.77 8.77 31.89
N LEU A 289 6.56 8.19 31.96
CA LEU A 289 5.34 8.86 31.50
C LEU A 289 4.99 10.10 32.34
N LYS A 290 5.16 10.04 33.67
CA LYS A 290 4.95 11.20 34.55
C LYS A 290 5.94 12.31 34.26
N GLU A 291 7.21 12.01 33.99
CA GLU A 291 8.20 13.02 33.57
C GLU A 291 7.84 13.62 32.20
N ALA A 292 7.39 12.80 31.25
CA ALA A 292 6.91 13.30 29.98
C ALA A 292 5.65 14.18 30.13
N HIS A 293 4.78 13.87 31.10
CA HIS A 293 3.57 14.65 31.37
C HIS A 293 3.90 16.05 31.89
N LYS A 294 4.91 16.22 32.74
CA LYS A 294 5.36 17.55 33.21
C LYS A 294 5.73 18.47 32.03
N ILE A 295 6.20 17.92 30.91
CA ILE A 295 6.64 18.67 29.73
C ILE A 295 5.50 18.83 28.71
N ASN A 296 4.72 17.78 28.50
CA ASN A 296 3.86 17.61 27.33
C ASN A 296 2.37 17.41 27.64
N ALA A 297 1.91 17.65 28.89
CA ALA A 297 0.52 17.48 29.30
C ALA A 297 -0.50 18.21 28.41
N LYS A 298 -0.11 19.35 27.85
CA LYS A 298 -0.97 20.17 26.98
C LYS A 298 -1.15 19.65 25.56
N TYR A 299 -0.38 18.66 25.16
CA TYR A 299 -0.43 18.08 23.82
C TYR A 299 -1.17 16.74 23.82
N GLU A 300 -1.69 16.33 22.67
CA GLU A 300 -2.37 15.06 22.50
C GLU A 300 -1.43 13.85 22.66
N HIS A 301 -0.21 13.97 22.12
CA HIS A 301 0.78 12.91 22.12
C HIS A 301 1.78 13.05 23.27
N VAL A 302 2.16 11.91 23.85
CA VAL A 302 3.09 11.83 25.00
C VAL A 302 4.48 12.37 24.65
N PHE A 303 5.05 11.89 23.57
CA PHE A 303 6.38 12.27 23.12
C PHE A 303 6.31 13.28 21.98
N THR A 304 6.16 14.54 22.35
CA THR A 304 5.87 15.65 21.44
C THR A 304 6.95 16.72 21.56
N MET A 305 7.44 17.21 20.42
CA MET A 305 8.34 18.35 20.37
C MET A 305 7.57 19.66 20.67
N GLN A 306 8.28 20.72 21.02
CA GLN A 306 7.68 22.04 21.34
C GLN A 306 6.71 22.57 20.27
N SER A 307 6.84 22.09 19.02
CA SER A 307 5.91 22.42 17.93
C SER A 307 4.54 21.75 18.04
N GLY A 308 4.29 20.92 19.06
CA GLY A 308 3.08 20.10 19.17
C GLY A 308 3.06 18.84 18.27
N LYS A 309 4.09 18.62 17.46
CA LYS A 309 4.19 17.45 16.58
C LYS A 309 4.85 16.28 17.31
N PRO A 310 4.38 15.05 17.09
CA PRO A 310 5.03 13.84 17.59
C PRO A 310 6.49 13.76 17.12
N LEU A 311 7.34 13.06 17.88
CA LEU A 311 8.74 12.83 17.52
C LEU A 311 8.85 12.37 16.04
N ALA A 312 9.79 12.92 15.28
CA ALA A 312 10.08 12.41 13.94
C ALA A 312 10.61 10.96 14.02
N HIS A 313 10.39 10.18 12.98
CA HIS A 313 10.75 8.75 12.98
C HIS A 313 12.25 8.50 13.16
N ILE A 314 13.09 9.50 12.88
CA ILE A 314 14.55 9.42 12.99
C ILE A 314 15.10 9.85 14.36
N GLU A 315 14.29 10.49 15.24
CA GLU A 315 14.82 11.17 16.45
C GLU A 315 15.46 10.20 17.44
N ILE A 316 14.78 9.08 17.75
CA ILE A 316 15.38 8.05 18.65
C ILE A 316 16.63 7.46 18.02
N GLY A 317 16.60 7.16 16.70
CA GLY A 317 17.80 6.65 16.00
C GLY A 317 18.96 7.65 15.99
N ARG A 318 18.66 8.95 15.82
CA ARG A 318 19.66 10.01 15.89
C ARG A 318 20.24 10.13 17.32
N PHE A 319 19.42 10.00 18.34
CA PHE A 319 19.86 9.98 19.72
C PHE A 319 20.81 8.81 19.97
N LEU A 320 20.46 7.59 19.56
CA LEU A 320 21.34 6.41 19.68
C LEU A 320 22.66 6.58 18.91
N LYS A 321 22.60 7.16 17.70
CA LYS A 321 23.80 7.51 16.94
C LYS A 321 24.71 8.46 17.76
N ASN A 322 24.12 9.48 18.37
CA ASN A 322 24.86 10.46 19.19
C ASN A 322 25.42 9.85 20.49
N CYS A 323 24.84 8.74 20.97
CA CYS A 323 25.39 7.90 22.05
C CYS A 323 26.53 6.99 21.60
N GLY A 324 26.91 6.97 20.31
CA GLY A 324 27.98 6.13 19.78
C GLY A 324 27.52 4.82 19.10
N TYR A 325 26.23 4.57 19.02
CA TYR A 325 25.66 3.29 18.55
C TYR A 325 25.19 3.32 17.07
N ILE A 326 25.93 4.05 16.22
CA ILE A 326 25.66 4.07 14.78
C ILE A 326 25.94 2.67 14.17
N GLY A 327 24.94 2.10 13.50
CA GLY A 327 25.10 0.80 12.85
C GLY A 327 25.07 -0.41 13.80
N THR A 328 25.03 -0.20 15.12
CA THR A 328 25.00 -1.27 16.14
C THR A 328 23.66 -1.37 16.85
N GLN A 329 22.97 -0.24 17.08
CA GLN A 329 21.65 -0.24 17.72
C GLN A 329 20.70 0.72 17.02
N THR A 330 19.45 0.28 16.84
CA THR A 330 18.36 1.11 16.29
C THR A 330 17.17 1.13 17.23
N ALA A 331 16.27 2.09 17.05
CA ALA A 331 15.00 2.12 17.80
C ALA A 331 14.16 0.84 17.59
N HIS A 332 14.24 0.22 16.41
CA HIS A 332 13.58 -1.08 16.13
C HIS A 332 14.39 -2.24 16.74
N GLY A 333 15.70 -2.10 16.79
CA GLY A 333 16.62 -3.07 17.39
C GLY A 333 16.33 -3.34 18.88
N PHE A 334 15.78 -2.38 19.64
CA PHE A 334 15.34 -2.62 21.03
C PHE A 334 14.40 -3.82 21.17
N ARG A 335 13.57 -4.07 20.17
CA ARG A 335 12.66 -5.22 20.15
C ARG A 335 13.40 -6.54 19.95
N HIS A 336 14.44 -6.53 19.09
CA HIS A 336 15.29 -7.71 18.88
C HIS A 336 16.12 -7.99 20.14
N THR A 337 16.76 -6.95 20.72
CA THR A 337 17.48 -7.06 22.00
C THR A 337 16.57 -7.64 23.10
N ALA A 338 15.35 -7.09 23.27
CA ALA A 338 14.41 -7.61 24.27
C ALA A 338 14.00 -9.04 23.95
N SER A 339 13.68 -9.38 22.70
CA SER A 339 13.30 -10.73 22.31
C SER A 339 14.41 -11.74 22.62
N THR A 340 15.65 -11.46 22.22
CA THR A 340 16.80 -12.33 22.47
C THR A 340 16.99 -12.57 23.97
N ILE A 341 17.11 -11.50 24.76
CA ILE A 341 17.41 -11.61 26.21
C ILE A 341 16.24 -12.27 26.96
N LEU A 342 14.99 -11.96 26.60
CA LEU A 342 13.83 -12.59 27.24
C LEU A 342 13.79 -14.09 26.95
N HIS A 343 14.01 -14.53 25.72
CA HIS A 343 14.04 -15.96 25.39
C HIS A 343 15.20 -16.69 26.04
N GLU A 344 16.39 -16.10 26.10
CA GLU A 344 17.54 -16.69 26.79
C GLU A 344 17.33 -16.85 28.31
N ASN A 345 16.52 -15.96 28.90
CA ASN A 345 16.26 -15.98 30.34
C ASN A 345 14.94 -16.63 30.74
N MET A 346 14.28 -17.39 29.85
CA MET A 346 12.98 -18.04 30.12
C MET A 346 12.98 -18.87 31.40
N ARG A 347 14.11 -19.58 31.72
CA ARG A 347 14.23 -20.34 32.97
C ARG A 347 14.25 -19.44 34.21
N LYS A 348 14.77 -18.19 34.09
CA LYS A 348 14.88 -17.27 35.24
C LYS A 348 13.58 -16.58 35.56
N HIS A 349 12.81 -16.19 34.55
CA HIS A 349 11.53 -15.50 34.76
C HIS A 349 10.30 -16.43 34.72
N GLY A 350 10.45 -17.67 34.23
CA GLY A 350 9.41 -18.70 34.27
C GLY A 350 8.25 -18.46 33.29
N ILE A 351 8.42 -17.57 32.26
CA ILE A 351 7.34 -17.18 31.35
C ILE A 351 7.57 -17.81 29.98
N HIS A 352 6.51 -18.36 29.39
CA HIS A 352 6.64 -19.06 28.13
C HIS A 352 6.83 -18.12 26.92
N SER A 353 7.37 -18.66 25.83
CA SER A 353 7.62 -17.96 24.57
C SER A 353 6.35 -17.31 24.00
N GLU A 354 5.19 -17.94 24.11
CA GLU A 354 3.92 -17.40 23.61
C GLU A 354 3.54 -16.04 24.25
N ALA A 355 3.80 -15.87 25.56
CA ALA A 355 3.56 -14.62 26.26
C ALA A 355 4.55 -13.52 25.79
N ILE A 356 5.80 -13.88 25.52
CA ILE A 356 6.81 -12.98 24.96
C ILE A 356 6.38 -12.52 23.56
N GLU A 357 6.02 -13.45 22.67
CA GLU A 357 5.56 -13.15 21.31
C GLU A 357 4.29 -12.31 21.33
N ARG A 358 3.38 -12.57 22.26
CA ARG A 358 2.15 -11.77 22.44
C ARG A 358 2.47 -10.36 22.89
N GLN A 359 3.42 -10.17 23.81
CA GLN A 359 3.88 -8.85 24.23
C GLN A 359 4.58 -8.10 23.09
N MET A 360 5.27 -8.80 22.20
CA MET A 360 5.82 -8.26 20.97
C MET A 360 4.74 -7.87 19.93
N ALA A 361 3.47 -8.23 20.15
CA ALA A 361 2.41 -8.13 19.16
C ALA A 361 2.82 -8.80 17.83
N HIS A 362 3.51 -9.95 17.92
CA HIS A 362 3.74 -10.81 16.78
C HIS A 362 2.49 -11.66 16.52
N VAL A 363 2.17 -11.86 15.25
CA VAL A 363 1.08 -12.76 14.85
C VAL A 363 1.70 -14.12 14.60
N GLU A 364 1.26 -15.11 15.35
CA GLU A 364 1.56 -16.50 15.01
C GLU A 364 0.94 -16.81 13.64
N GLY A 365 1.76 -17.24 12.70
CA GLY A 365 1.32 -17.66 11.37
C GLY A 365 0.75 -19.08 11.37
N GLY A 366 -0.05 -19.42 10.36
CA GLY A 366 -0.58 -20.76 10.15
C GLY A 366 -1.68 -21.19 11.13
N VAL A 367 -1.86 -22.49 11.27
CA VAL A 367 -2.92 -23.13 12.06
C VAL A 367 -2.86 -22.73 13.54
N LYS A 368 -1.65 -22.62 14.13
CA LYS A 368 -1.44 -22.25 15.53
C LYS A 368 -2.03 -20.85 15.86
N GLY A 369 -1.85 -19.87 14.98
CA GLY A 369 -2.38 -18.51 15.17
C GLY A 369 -3.92 -18.39 15.02
N VAL A 370 -4.56 -19.35 14.36
CA VAL A 370 -6.03 -19.41 14.25
C VAL A 370 -6.66 -19.85 15.56
N TYR A 371 -6.05 -20.79 16.25
CA TYR A 371 -6.59 -21.40 17.47
C TYR A 371 -6.15 -20.71 18.76
N ASN A 372 -4.93 -20.15 18.83
CA ASN A 372 -4.44 -19.49 20.03
C ASN A 372 -4.86 -18.01 20.08
N LYS A 373 -5.95 -17.71 20.78
CA LYS A 373 -6.47 -16.35 21.02
C LYS A 373 -6.14 -15.81 22.41
N ALA A 374 -5.39 -16.54 23.20
CA ALA A 374 -5.06 -16.14 24.56
C ALA A 374 -4.25 -14.85 24.62
N GLU A 375 -4.58 -13.97 25.55
CA GLU A 375 -3.88 -12.67 25.72
C GLU A 375 -2.70 -12.75 26.67
N TYR A 376 -2.60 -13.79 27.50
CA TYR A 376 -1.53 -14.02 28.49
C TYR A 376 -1.23 -12.78 29.36
N LEU A 377 -2.27 -12.03 29.75
CA LEU A 377 -2.08 -10.69 30.34
C LEU A 377 -1.32 -10.76 31.68
N GLU A 378 -1.63 -11.74 32.55
CA GLU A 378 -0.94 -11.90 33.84
C GLU A 378 0.53 -12.22 33.66
N GLU A 379 0.85 -13.15 32.75
CA GLU A 379 2.23 -13.52 32.44
C GLU A 379 2.98 -12.32 31.80
N ARG A 380 2.31 -11.57 30.98
CA ARG A 380 2.88 -10.37 30.35
C ARG A 380 3.13 -9.25 31.37
N ILE A 381 2.28 -9.11 32.40
CA ILE A 381 2.55 -8.19 33.51
C ILE A 381 3.82 -8.61 34.23
N LYS A 382 3.94 -9.90 34.61
CA LYS A 382 5.15 -10.45 35.24
C LYS A 382 6.38 -10.26 34.37
N LEU A 383 6.27 -10.52 33.05
CA LEU A 383 7.33 -10.34 32.08
C LEU A 383 7.84 -8.89 32.03
N MET A 384 6.92 -7.93 31.95
CA MET A 384 7.27 -6.52 31.89
C MET A 384 7.94 -6.03 33.18
N HIS A 385 7.49 -6.50 34.33
CA HIS A 385 8.12 -6.20 35.61
C HIS A 385 9.51 -6.81 35.70
N TRP A 386 9.68 -8.07 35.26
CA TRP A 386 11.00 -8.71 35.21
C TRP A 386 11.96 -7.94 34.29
N TRP A 387 11.52 -7.62 33.07
CA TRP A 387 12.31 -6.87 32.09
C TRP A 387 12.74 -5.49 32.62
N SER A 388 11.79 -4.75 33.19
CA SER A 388 12.07 -3.43 33.74
C SER A 388 13.07 -3.47 34.87
N LYS A 389 12.93 -4.43 35.82
CA LYS A 389 13.90 -4.66 36.90
C LYS A 389 15.25 -5.05 36.36
N TYR A 390 15.28 -5.94 35.35
CA TYR A 390 16.51 -6.37 34.70
C TYR A 390 17.28 -5.17 34.11
N LEU A 391 16.64 -4.32 33.34
CA LEU A 391 17.26 -3.10 32.80
C LEU A 391 17.75 -2.15 33.90
N THR A 392 16.95 -1.97 34.95
CA THR A 392 17.31 -1.07 36.06
C THR A 392 18.53 -1.62 36.83
N SER A 393 18.64 -2.93 37.01
CA SER A 393 19.79 -3.55 37.68
C SER A 393 21.12 -3.36 36.93
N LEU A 394 21.07 -3.33 35.60
CA LEU A 394 22.23 -3.02 34.76
C LEU A 394 22.74 -1.60 34.96
N TYR A 395 21.85 -0.64 35.25
CA TYR A 395 22.21 0.73 35.54
C TYR A 395 22.76 0.95 36.96
N ILE A 396 22.16 0.33 37.97
CA ILE A 396 22.58 0.50 39.39
C ILE A 396 23.96 -0.09 39.66
N ALA A 397 24.32 -1.20 38.98
CA ALA A 397 25.61 -1.85 39.14
C ALA A 397 26.84 -0.97 38.79
N GLU A 398 26.66 0.11 38.03
CA GLU A 398 27.72 1.09 37.74
C GLU A 398 27.95 2.10 38.88
N ASN A 399 26.89 2.51 39.56
CA ASN A 399 27.00 3.52 40.60
C ASN A 399 27.62 2.99 41.90
N HIS A 400 27.79 1.68 42.02
CA HIS A 400 28.49 1.04 43.16
C HIS A 400 29.91 0.62 42.85
N SER A 401 30.35 0.59 41.57
CA SER A 401 31.74 0.27 41.23
C SER A 401 32.68 1.48 41.33
N ASP A 402 32.14 2.70 41.40
CA ASP A 402 32.93 3.95 41.55
C ASP A 402 33.16 4.36 43.03
N LEU A 403 32.75 3.51 43.99
CA LEU A 403 32.91 3.73 45.42
C LEU A 403 33.79 2.68 46.11
N GLY A 404 34.62 1.96 45.35
CA GLY A 404 35.58 0.94 45.85
C GLY A 404 37.03 1.35 45.56
#